data_4dcd1dc3af70603f58c0316a69093a45
#
_entry.id   4dcd1dc3af70603f58c0316a69093a45
#
_cell.length_a   1.000
_cell.length_b   1.000
_cell.length_c   1.000
_cell.angle_alpha   90.00
_cell.angle_beta   90.00
_cell.angle_gamma   90.00
#
_symmetry.space_group_name_H-M   'P 1'
#
loop_
_entity.id
_entity.type
_entity.pdbx_description
1 polymer ?
#
loop_
_entity_poly.entity_id
_entity_poly.type
_entity_poly.pdbx_seq_one_letter_code
_entity_poly.pdbx_strand_id
1 'polypeptide(L)'
;MHRSRQSVARLVALGTITLAACQDATHPPTAPVVPQAPQAARSPQAQARLEAIFQSTSPEVMALPGTVFADNDEVVGKVVFGVENEQAARGVRQSLAARGIDEADYAIEITKPIVTMQATQTLRSNFPSKVGGLQIHFSRYLCTLGFNAMSGVVASFITNSHCTATQGGVEGTTYYQPSSSTGTVIATEVADPPYLKGGSCPKGKKCRYSDASRAAYATGIPYTLGSIAKTTGVNTGSINTSGSFTISGVSNDTEFAARTVMQKVGRTTGWTRGEVVRTCTNTSVSGSTVYLYCQTFVSDPGGATVVGSGDSGSPVFGSGTSSVTLYGILWGGSSDNKTFVFSPFSQITRELGTLTVR
;
A
#
# COMPACT_ATOMS: atom_id res chain seq x y z
N MET A 1 -49.75 11.40 64.16
CA MET A 1 -48.99 10.15 64.50
C MET A 1 -47.56 10.30 64.08
N HIS A 2 -46.68 10.42 65.07
CA HIS A 2 -45.21 10.58 64.91
C HIS A 2 -44.56 9.29 64.34
N ARG A 3 -43.60 9.38 63.42
CA ARG A 3 -42.46 8.48 63.30
C ARG A 3 -41.25 9.23 62.73
N SER A 4 -40.37 9.58 63.64
CA SER A 4 -38.95 9.34 63.79
C SER A 4 -38.07 9.31 62.51
N ARG A 5 -37.24 10.38 62.40
CA ARG A 5 -36.05 10.45 61.58
C ARG A 5 -34.90 9.72 62.27
N GLN A 6 -34.31 8.72 61.66
CA GLN A 6 -32.98 8.21 62.09
C GLN A 6 -31.96 8.69 61.06
N SER A 7 -31.05 9.54 61.55
CA SER A 7 -29.84 9.94 60.82
C SER A 7 -28.79 8.85 60.93
N VAL A 8 -28.32 8.34 59.79
CA VAL A 8 -27.14 7.47 59.73
C VAL A 8 -25.97 8.30 59.23
N ALA A 9 -25.04 8.58 60.13
CA ALA A 9 -23.75 9.17 59.81
C ALA A 9 -22.91 8.15 59.04
N ARG A 10 -22.49 8.47 57.80
CA ARG A 10 -21.49 7.71 57.06
C ARG A 10 -20.12 8.38 57.29
N LEU A 11 -19.23 7.64 57.92
CA LEU A 11 -17.79 7.91 57.95
C LEU A 11 -17.24 7.92 56.52
N VAL A 12 -16.61 9.01 56.15
CA VAL A 12 -15.78 9.10 54.92
C VAL A 12 -14.36 8.72 55.37
N ALA A 13 -13.93 7.52 54.93
CA ALA A 13 -12.53 7.13 55.01
C ALA A 13 -11.80 7.72 53.82
N LEU A 14 -10.90 8.69 54.06
CA LEU A 14 -9.92 9.14 53.07
C LEU A 14 -8.92 8.01 52.81
N GLY A 15 -9.10 7.29 51.73
CA GLY A 15 -8.07 6.42 51.20
C GLY A 15 -7.08 7.22 50.33
N THR A 16 -5.86 7.33 50.81
CA THR A 16 -4.73 7.85 50.01
C THR A 16 -4.42 6.86 48.91
N ILE A 17 -4.73 7.23 47.67
CA ILE A 17 -4.32 6.48 46.47
C ILE A 17 -2.87 6.88 46.20
N THR A 18 -1.94 5.98 46.53
CA THR A 18 -0.56 6.05 46.06
C THR A 18 -0.58 5.68 44.56
N LEU A 19 -0.30 6.67 43.71
CA LEU A 19 0.00 6.44 42.30
C LEU A 19 1.30 5.63 42.21
N ALA A 20 1.17 4.32 41.98
CA ALA A 20 2.29 3.51 41.50
C ALA A 20 2.51 3.90 40.02
N ALA A 21 3.58 4.64 39.76
CA ALA A 21 4.07 4.87 38.42
C ALA A 21 4.46 3.51 37.81
N CYS A 22 3.71 3.05 36.82
CA CYS A 22 4.16 1.96 35.93
C CYS A 22 5.39 2.46 35.18
N GLN A 23 6.56 2.02 35.61
CA GLN A 23 7.76 2.11 34.79
C GLN A 23 7.60 1.09 33.66
N ASP A 24 7.48 1.60 32.43
CA ASP A 24 7.53 0.82 31.20
C ASP A 24 8.90 0.16 31.08
N ALA A 25 8.97 -1.12 31.45
CA ALA A 25 10.14 -1.96 31.19
C ALA A 25 10.03 -2.55 29.78
N THR A 26 10.19 -1.72 28.75
CA THR A 26 10.42 -2.17 27.39
C THR A 26 11.87 -1.93 26.97
N HIS A 27 12.79 -2.55 27.70
CA HIS A 27 14.08 -2.83 27.12
C HIS A 27 14.00 -4.28 26.58
N PRO A 28 14.24 -4.51 25.28
CA PRO A 28 14.44 -5.87 24.81
C PRO A 28 15.62 -6.45 25.59
N PRO A 29 15.62 -7.75 25.90
CA PRO A 29 16.73 -8.38 26.60
C PRO A 29 17.98 -8.12 25.78
N THR A 30 18.94 -7.40 26.34
CA THR A 30 20.31 -7.29 25.80
C THR A 30 20.81 -8.69 25.59
N ALA A 31 21.08 -9.06 24.35
CA ALA A 31 21.78 -10.30 24.05
C ALA A 31 23.03 -10.38 24.94
N PRO A 32 23.35 -11.55 25.47
CA PRO A 32 24.52 -11.69 26.31
C PRO A 32 25.75 -11.21 25.52
N VAL A 33 26.41 -10.17 26.02
CA VAL A 33 27.70 -9.74 25.51
C VAL A 33 28.66 -10.90 25.78
N VAL A 34 28.96 -11.68 24.74
CA VAL A 34 30.02 -12.67 24.79
C VAL A 34 31.31 -11.88 25.05
N PRO A 35 32.02 -12.11 26.17
CA PRO A 35 33.29 -11.44 26.38
C PRO A 35 34.25 -11.81 25.23
N GLN A 36 34.54 -10.87 24.37
CA GLN A 36 35.65 -11.08 23.41
C GLN A 36 36.91 -11.29 24.21
N ALA A 37 37.58 -12.41 23.97
CA ALA A 37 38.92 -12.64 24.52
C ALA A 37 39.82 -11.44 24.18
N PRO A 38 40.64 -10.95 25.11
CA PRO A 38 41.56 -9.84 24.80
C PRO A 38 42.44 -10.25 23.64
N GLN A 39 42.27 -9.56 22.51
CA GLN A 39 43.13 -9.78 21.34
C GLN A 39 44.52 -9.28 21.68
N ALA A 40 45.49 -10.14 21.49
CA ALA A 40 46.88 -9.73 21.60
C ALA A 40 47.12 -8.59 20.61
N ALA A 41 47.51 -7.42 21.12
CA ALA A 41 47.84 -6.26 20.30
C ALA A 41 48.95 -6.68 19.31
N ARG A 42 48.65 -6.56 18.01
CA ARG A 42 49.65 -6.86 16.98
C ARG A 42 50.82 -5.92 17.04
N SER A 43 51.97 -6.40 16.57
CA SER A 43 53.09 -5.51 16.47
C SER A 43 52.80 -4.35 15.50
N PRO A 44 53.22 -3.14 15.77
CA PRO A 44 53.02 -2.00 14.86
C PRO A 44 53.49 -2.28 13.43
N GLN A 45 54.49 -3.14 13.26
CA GLN A 45 55.02 -3.56 11.95
C GLN A 45 54.03 -4.45 11.18
N ALA A 46 53.36 -5.37 11.87
CA ALA A 46 52.32 -6.21 11.23
C ALA A 46 51.10 -5.37 10.77
N GLN A 47 50.70 -4.40 11.57
CA GLN A 47 49.62 -3.49 11.23
C GLN A 47 49.98 -2.58 10.05
N ALA A 48 51.23 -2.00 10.04
CA ALA A 48 51.69 -1.20 8.92
C ALA A 48 51.79 -2.00 7.62
N ARG A 49 52.14 -3.30 7.70
CA ARG A 49 52.16 -4.20 6.53
C ARG A 49 50.76 -4.39 5.95
N LEU A 50 49.78 -4.70 6.78
CA LEU A 50 48.38 -4.88 6.31
C LEU A 50 47.82 -3.60 5.71
N GLU A 51 48.07 -2.46 6.33
CA GLU A 51 47.70 -1.17 5.78
C GLU A 51 48.31 -0.92 4.41
N ALA A 52 49.60 -1.23 4.24
CA ALA A 52 50.29 -1.11 2.95
C ALA A 52 49.68 -2.02 1.87
N ILE A 53 49.32 -3.25 2.23
CA ILE A 53 48.60 -4.19 1.35
C ILE A 53 47.23 -3.62 1.00
N PHE A 54 46.43 -3.19 1.98
CA PHE A 54 45.11 -2.61 1.78
C PHE A 54 45.16 -1.41 0.82
N GLN A 55 46.03 -0.44 1.07
CA GLN A 55 46.19 0.76 0.24
C GLN A 55 46.61 0.45 -1.20
N SER A 56 47.48 -0.55 -1.38
CA SER A 56 48.03 -0.89 -2.70
C SER A 56 47.07 -1.78 -3.52
N THR A 57 46.18 -2.55 -2.88
CA THR A 57 45.34 -3.54 -3.58
C THR A 57 43.88 -3.11 -3.71
N SER A 58 43.32 -2.39 -2.72
CA SER A 58 41.90 -2.04 -2.67
C SER A 58 41.40 -1.30 -3.91
N PRO A 59 42.09 -0.27 -4.45
CA PRO A 59 41.59 0.47 -5.61
C PRO A 59 41.42 -0.40 -6.85
N GLU A 60 42.28 -1.34 -7.08
CA GLU A 60 42.24 -2.23 -8.23
C GLU A 60 41.24 -3.36 -8.04
N VAL A 61 41.25 -4.01 -6.86
CA VAL A 61 40.30 -5.07 -6.53
C VAL A 61 38.88 -4.53 -6.55
N MET A 62 38.63 -3.33 -6.03
CA MET A 62 37.31 -2.69 -6.05
C MET A 62 36.82 -2.30 -7.46
N ALA A 63 37.75 -2.24 -8.45
CA ALA A 63 37.35 -2.05 -9.85
C ALA A 63 36.94 -3.35 -10.55
N LEU A 64 37.13 -4.52 -9.94
CA LEU A 64 36.70 -5.81 -10.50
C LEU A 64 35.20 -5.98 -10.40
N PRO A 65 34.53 -6.58 -11.41
CA PRO A 65 33.10 -6.85 -11.36
C PRO A 65 32.73 -7.78 -10.20
N GLY A 66 31.69 -7.40 -9.44
CA GLY A 66 31.16 -8.19 -8.33
C GLY A 66 31.93 -8.04 -7.01
N THR A 67 32.85 -7.08 -6.89
CA THR A 67 33.40 -6.66 -5.59
C THR A 67 32.43 -5.72 -4.88
N VAL A 68 32.30 -5.90 -3.57
CA VAL A 68 31.34 -5.18 -2.71
C VAL A 68 32.04 -4.24 -1.76
N PHE A 69 33.09 -4.72 -1.07
CA PHE A 69 33.89 -3.92 -0.15
C PHE A 69 35.33 -4.45 -0.03
N ALA A 70 36.21 -3.61 0.48
CA ALA A 70 37.52 -3.98 0.97
C ALA A 70 37.67 -3.41 2.38
N ASP A 71 38.21 -4.19 3.29
CA ASP A 71 38.40 -3.82 4.69
C ASP A 71 39.77 -4.24 5.17
N ASN A 72 40.45 -3.41 5.95
CA ASN A 72 41.64 -3.79 6.71
C ASN A 72 41.17 -4.28 8.08
N ASP A 73 40.78 -5.56 8.16
CA ASP A 73 40.23 -6.14 9.38
C ASP A 73 41.36 -6.36 10.42
N GLU A 74 41.46 -5.40 11.32
CA GLU A 74 42.42 -5.41 12.42
C GLU A 74 42.18 -6.53 13.41
N VAL A 75 40.95 -7.05 13.46
CA VAL A 75 40.51 -8.13 14.36
C VAL A 75 41.01 -9.47 13.84
N VAL A 76 40.72 -9.77 12.58
CA VAL A 76 41.15 -11.00 11.91
C VAL A 76 42.62 -10.91 11.49
N GLY A 77 43.10 -9.69 11.16
CA GLY A 77 44.44 -9.41 10.71
C GLY A 77 44.71 -9.79 9.29
N LYS A 78 43.76 -9.50 8.50
CA LYS A 78 43.84 -9.71 7.08
C LYS A 78 43.15 -8.54 6.37
N VAL A 79 43.50 -8.35 5.12
CA VAL A 79 42.68 -7.53 4.25
C VAL A 79 41.52 -8.40 3.76
N VAL A 80 40.29 -7.99 4.07
CA VAL A 80 39.07 -8.73 3.71
C VAL A 80 38.43 -8.09 2.49
N PHE A 81 38.12 -8.90 1.48
CA PHE A 81 37.41 -8.49 0.28
C PHE A 81 36.04 -9.17 0.22
N GLY A 82 34.98 -8.36 0.30
CA GLY A 82 33.61 -8.84 0.10
C GLY A 82 33.27 -8.92 -1.40
N VAL A 83 32.72 -10.05 -1.84
CA VAL A 83 32.35 -10.30 -3.23
C VAL A 83 30.97 -10.93 -3.36
N GLU A 84 30.29 -10.71 -4.48
CA GLU A 84 28.89 -11.19 -4.68
C GLU A 84 28.79 -12.71 -4.91
N ASN A 85 29.83 -13.32 -5.49
CA ASN A 85 29.80 -14.72 -5.89
C ASN A 85 31.20 -15.31 -6.11
N GLU A 86 31.26 -16.62 -6.33
CA GLU A 86 32.51 -17.35 -6.58
C GLU A 86 33.28 -16.91 -7.84
N GLN A 87 32.60 -16.39 -8.86
CA GLN A 87 33.28 -15.86 -10.05
C GLN A 87 34.07 -14.60 -9.71
N ALA A 88 33.46 -13.68 -8.95
CA ALA A 88 34.14 -12.48 -8.46
C ALA A 88 35.29 -12.86 -7.51
N ALA A 89 35.09 -13.84 -6.62
CA ALA A 89 36.10 -14.36 -5.72
C ALA A 89 37.34 -14.86 -6.48
N ARG A 90 37.14 -15.59 -7.58
CA ARG A 90 38.24 -16.05 -8.44
C ARG A 90 39.01 -14.87 -9.08
N GLY A 91 38.26 -13.86 -9.55
CA GLY A 91 38.89 -12.63 -10.10
C GLY A 91 39.79 -11.90 -9.10
N VAL A 92 39.29 -11.78 -7.86
CA VAL A 92 40.08 -11.15 -6.76
C VAL A 92 41.33 -11.96 -6.43
N ARG A 93 41.22 -13.29 -6.26
CA ARG A 93 42.40 -14.17 -6.02
C ARG A 93 43.42 -14.04 -7.13
N GLN A 94 42.98 -14.01 -8.39
CA GLN A 94 43.88 -13.87 -9.53
C GLN A 94 44.60 -12.52 -9.54
N SER A 95 43.90 -11.42 -9.23
CA SER A 95 44.51 -10.08 -9.13
C SER A 95 45.54 -10.00 -8.00
N LEU A 96 45.22 -10.54 -6.81
CA LEU A 96 46.13 -10.56 -5.66
C LEU A 96 47.37 -11.42 -5.90
N ALA A 97 47.18 -12.61 -6.49
CA ALA A 97 48.27 -13.51 -6.85
C ALA A 97 49.24 -12.89 -7.87
N ALA A 98 48.70 -12.17 -8.88
CA ALA A 98 49.52 -11.46 -9.86
C ALA A 98 50.43 -10.37 -9.24
N ARG A 99 50.06 -9.88 -8.05
CA ARG A 99 50.80 -8.89 -7.25
C ARG A 99 51.70 -9.52 -6.19
N GLY A 100 51.72 -10.84 -6.09
CA GLY A 100 52.52 -11.56 -5.09
C GLY A 100 52.03 -11.39 -3.66
N ILE A 101 50.71 -11.10 -3.46
CA ILE A 101 50.11 -11.04 -2.12
C ILE A 101 49.87 -12.45 -1.62
N ASP A 102 50.36 -12.74 -0.43
CA ASP A 102 50.23 -14.05 0.20
C ASP A 102 48.79 -14.31 0.66
N GLU A 103 48.26 -15.52 0.46
CA GLU A 103 46.94 -15.92 0.93
C GLU A 103 46.77 -15.81 2.46
N ALA A 104 47.88 -15.83 3.19
CA ALA A 104 47.88 -15.58 4.63
C ALA A 104 47.47 -14.13 4.99
N ASP A 105 47.68 -13.17 4.10
CA ASP A 105 47.46 -11.74 4.34
C ASP A 105 46.04 -11.26 3.96
N TYR A 106 45.23 -12.08 3.27
CA TYR A 106 43.89 -11.69 2.89
C TYR A 106 42.84 -12.76 3.15
N ALA A 107 41.57 -12.34 3.13
CA ALA A 107 40.41 -13.21 3.12
C ALA A 107 39.37 -12.73 2.09
N ILE A 108 38.60 -13.64 1.55
CA ILE A 108 37.49 -13.29 0.63
C ILE A 108 36.25 -13.90 1.22
N GLU A 109 35.21 -13.06 1.34
CA GLU A 109 33.88 -13.49 1.79
C GLU A 109 32.81 -13.20 0.74
N ILE A 110 31.88 -14.15 0.59
CA ILE A 110 30.74 -13.94 -0.29
C ILE A 110 29.66 -13.21 0.48
N THR A 111 29.26 -12.04 -0.03
CA THR A 111 28.26 -11.18 0.58
C THR A 111 27.27 -10.64 -0.46
N LYS A 112 26.17 -10.06 0.00
CA LYS A 112 25.21 -9.43 -0.90
C LYS A 112 25.67 -8.04 -1.30
N PRO A 113 25.33 -7.56 -2.53
CA PRO A 113 25.67 -6.21 -2.96
C PRO A 113 25.07 -5.15 -2.05
N ILE A 114 25.81 -4.08 -1.81
CA ILE A 114 25.32 -2.89 -1.13
C ILE A 114 24.63 -2.00 -2.16
N VAL A 115 23.34 -1.74 -1.93
CA VAL A 115 22.52 -0.88 -2.78
C VAL A 115 22.05 0.35 -2.04
N THR A 116 21.92 1.47 -2.74
CA THR A 116 21.34 2.69 -2.16
C THR A 116 19.86 2.47 -1.85
N MET A 117 19.46 2.70 -0.60
CA MET A 117 18.04 2.66 -0.17
C MET A 117 17.37 3.95 -0.60
N GLN A 118 16.78 3.96 -1.79
CA GLN A 118 15.92 5.06 -2.22
C GLN A 118 14.51 4.85 -1.68
N ALA A 119 13.85 5.96 -1.30
CA ALA A 119 12.44 5.91 -0.89
C ALA A 119 11.60 5.45 -2.09
N THR A 120 11.02 4.26 -2.01
CA THR A 120 10.14 3.72 -3.05
C THR A 120 8.83 4.49 -3.02
N GLN A 121 8.40 5.01 -4.17
CA GLN A 121 7.08 5.61 -4.30
C GLN A 121 6.00 4.55 -4.09
N THR A 122 5.02 4.85 -3.24
CA THR A 122 3.92 3.95 -2.93
C THR A 122 2.59 4.57 -3.36
N LEU A 123 1.51 3.79 -3.42
CA LEU A 123 0.16 4.31 -3.67
C LEU A 123 -0.28 5.39 -2.65
N ARG A 124 0.45 5.54 -1.55
CA ARG A 124 0.22 6.55 -0.49
C ARG A 124 1.15 7.75 -0.57
N SER A 125 2.04 7.79 -1.55
CA SER A 125 2.93 8.93 -1.79
C SER A 125 2.21 10.06 -2.53
N ASN A 126 2.78 11.27 -2.50
CA ASN A 126 2.30 12.36 -3.34
C ASN A 126 2.72 12.10 -4.81
N PHE A 127 1.71 12.01 -5.69
CA PHE A 127 1.94 11.81 -7.12
C PHE A 127 1.83 13.14 -7.87
N PRO A 128 2.76 13.41 -8.80
CA PRO A 128 2.70 14.63 -9.62
C PRO A 128 1.46 14.64 -10.52
N SER A 129 1.06 13.49 -11.10
CA SER A 129 -0.17 13.34 -11.88
C SER A 129 -1.09 12.32 -11.22
N LYS A 130 -2.38 12.61 -11.05
CA LYS A 130 -3.34 11.74 -10.38
C LYS A 130 -3.80 10.64 -11.32
N VAL A 131 -3.73 9.39 -10.85
CA VAL A 131 -4.12 8.18 -11.59
C VAL A 131 -4.96 7.26 -10.71
N GLY A 132 -5.64 6.27 -11.28
CA GLY A 132 -6.39 5.28 -10.50
C GLY A 132 -5.51 4.49 -9.55
N GLY A 133 -6.07 4.03 -8.44
CA GLY A 133 -5.37 3.24 -7.41
C GLY A 133 -4.69 4.05 -6.31
N LEU A 134 -4.54 5.36 -6.47
CA LEU A 134 -3.89 6.22 -5.48
C LEU A 134 -4.76 6.46 -4.25
N GLN A 135 -4.11 6.63 -3.10
CA GLN A 135 -4.78 7.06 -1.88
C GLN A 135 -5.40 8.44 -2.07
N ILE A 136 -6.65 8.60 -1.62
CA ILE A 136 -7.31 9.88 -1.39
C ILE A 136 -7.75 10.00 0.07
N HIS A 137 -7.86 11.21 0.56
CA HIS A 137 -8.29 11.53 1.91
C HIS A 137 -9.43 12.55 1.88
N PHE A 138 -10.44 12.32 2.70
CA PHE A 138 -11.55 13.25 2.90
C PHE A 138 -11.95 13.22 4.38
N SER A 139 -12.33 14.36 4.92
CA SER A 139 -12.66 14.46 6.36
C SER A 139 -11.54 13.82 7.23
N ARG A 140 -11.81 12.65 7.81
CA ARG A 140 -10.87 11.83 8.61
C ARG A 140 -10.65 10.43 8.04
N TYR A 141 -11.13 10.17 6.83
CA TYR A 141 -11.15 8.84 6.24
C TYR A 141 -10.23 8.76 5.00
N LEU A 142 -9.82 7.56 4.70
CA LEU A 142 -8.95 7.24 3.58
C LEU A 142 -9.65 6.27 2.64
N CYS A 143 -9.63 6.59 1.35
CA CYS A 143 -10.17 5.77 0.27
C CYS A 143 -9.16 5.71 -0.89
N THR A 144 -9.58 5.10 -1.98
CA THR A 144 -8.81 4.97 -3.22
C THR A 144 -9.47 5.78 -4.34
N LEU A 145 -8.68 6.49 -5.13
CA LEU A 145 -9.09 7.07 -6.40
C LEU A 145 -9.35 5.95 -7.39
N GLY A 146 -10.57 5.85 -7.91
CA GLY A 146 -10.96 4.78 -8.83
C GLY A 146 -10.34 4.96 -10.20
N PHE A 147 -10.90 5.84 -10.99
CA PHE A 147 -10.40 6.16 -12.31
C PHE A 147 -10.73 7.60 -12.69
N ASN A 148 -9.92 8.18 -13.55
CA ASN A 148 -10.17 9.50 -14.10
C ASN A 148 -11.17 9.44 -15.24
N ALA A 149 -12.03 10.44 -15.33
CA ALA A 149 -13.02 10.56 -16.40
C ALA A 149 -13.35 12.01 -16.71
N MET A 150 -13.70 12.27 -17.96
CA MET A 150 -14.39 13.48 -18.37
C MET A 150 -15.90 13.27 -18.29
N SER A 151 -16.61 14.21 -17.69
CA SER A 151 -18.08 14.31 -17.74
C SER A 151 -18.40 15.61 -18.50
N GLY A 152 -18.72 15.48 -19.79
CA GLY A 152 -18.66 16.62 -20.71
C GLY A 152 -17.25 17.21 -20.74
N VAL A 153 -17.12 18.47 -20.39
CA VAL A 153 -15.83 19.18 -20.33
C VAL A 153 -15.18 19.17 -18.95
N VAL A 154 -15.81 18.55 -17.95
CA VAL A 154 -15.35 18.59 -16.56
C VAL A 154 -14.44 17.40 -16.29
N ALA A 155 -13.16 17.66 -16.04
CA ALA A 155 -12.20 16.68 -15.59
C ALA A 155 -12.52 16.25 -14.15
N SER A 156 -12.60 14.94 -13.93
CA SER A 156 -13.05 14.37 -12.67
C SER A 156 -12.36 13.05 -12.39
N PHE A 157 -12.46 12.59 -11.15
CA PHE A 157 -12.26 11.17 -10.83
C PHE A 157 -13.51 10.58 -10.20
N ILE A 158 -13.61 9.24 -10.27
CA ILE A 158 -14.67 8.46 -9.66
C ILE A 158 -14.11 7.77 -8.44
N THR A 159 -14.87 7.80 -7.33
CA THR A 159 -14.62 7.02 -6.12
C THR A 159 -15.97 6.52 -5.57
N ASN A 160 -16.00 5.98 -4.35
CA ASN A 160 -17.28 5.53 -3.78
C ASN A 160 -18.10 6.69 -3.18
N SER A 161 -19.42 6.52 -3.16
CA SER A 161 -20.36 7.39 -2.44
C SER A 161 -20.10 7.33 -0.93
N HIS A 162 -19.79 6.16 -0.35
CA HIS A 162 -19.41 6.09 1.05
C HIS A 162 -18.02 6.68 1.37
N CYS A 163 -17.28 7.13 0.34
CA CYS A 163 -16.08 7.93 0.45
C CYS A 163 -16.36 9.43 0.33
N THR A 164 -17.55 9.88 0.66
CA THR A 164 -17.95 11.27 0.83
C THR A 164 -18.27 11.57 2.31
N ALA A 165 -18.40 12.82 2.69
CA ALA A 165 -18.73 13.18 4.05
C ALA A 165 -20.18 12.78 4.40
N THR A 166 -21.08 12.85 3.43
CA THR A 166 -22.48 12.40 3.55
C THR A 166 -22.86 11.55 2.35
N GLN A 167 -23.09 10.29 2.56
CA GLN A 167 -23.40 9.32 1.50
C GLN A 167 -24.79 9.55 0.91
N GLY A 168 -24.90 9.64 -0.43
CA GLY A 168 -26.15 9.72 -1.15
C GLY A 168 -26.74 11.12 -1.24
N GLY A 169 -26.03 12.02 -1.87
CA GLY A 169 -26.37 13.41 -2.11
C GLY A 169 -25.10 14.28 -2.09
N VAL A 170 -25.03 15.26 -2.98
CA VAL A 170 -23.85 16.12 -3.09
C VAL A 170 -23.82 17.13 -1.94
N GLU A 171 -22.72 17.14 -1.16
CA GLU A 171 -22.44 18.16 -0.16
C GLU A 171 -21.13 18.90 -0.39
N GLY A 172 -20.40 18.61 -1.48
CA GLY A 172 -19.14 19.25 -1.81
C GLY A 172 -17.94 18.75 -0.99
N THR A 173 -17.89 17.46 -0.70
CA THR A 173 -16.74 16.82 -0.03
C THR A 173 -15.44 17.20 -0.71
N THR A 174 -14.49 17.74 0.07
CA THR A 174 -13.14 18.10 -0.41
C THR A 174 -12.19 16.93 -0.28
N TYR A 175 -11.46 16.62 -1.36
CA TYR A 175 -10.49 15.55 -1.43
C TYR A 175 -9.06 16.04 -1.46
N TYR A 176 -8.19 15.33 -0.75
CA TYR A 176 -6.75 15.56 -0.67
C TYR A 176 -5.98 14.35 -1.20
N GLN A 177 -4.76 14.56 -1.69
CA GLN A 177 -3.86 13.47 -2.08
C GLN A 177 -2.42 13.83 -1.68
N PRO A 178 -1.73 12.95 -0.93
CA PRO A 178 -2.22 11.69 -0.34
C PRO A 178 -3.09 11.88 0.89
N SER A 179 -2.95 12.97 1.65
CA SER A 179 -3.72 13.27 2.86
C SER A 179 -3.88 14.78 3.07
N SER A 180 -4.74 15.21 3.99
CA SER A 180 -4.91 16.63 4.36
C SER A 180 -3.71 17.20 5.10
N SER A 181 -2.89 16.36 5.74
CA SER A 181 -1.71 16.79 6.50
C SER A 181 -0.43 16.90 5.66
N THR A 182 -0.32 16.12 4.58
CA THR A 182 0.90 16.01 3.76
C THR A 182 0.68 16.26 2.28
N GLY A 183 -0.57 16.50 1.88
CA GLY A 183 -0.96 16.70 0.48
C GLY A 183 -1.71 18.00 0.28
N THR A 184 -2.22 18.15 -0.94
CA THR A 184 -2.99 19.32 -1.37
C THR A 184 -4.44 18.93 -1.67
N VAL A 185 -5.34 19.90 -1.65
CA VAL A 185 -6.69 19.75 -2.21
C VAL A 185 -6.54 19.40 -3.69
N ILE A 186 -7.16 18.31 -4.11
CA ILE A 186 -7.11 17.87 -5.50
C ILE A 186 -8.46 18.00 -6.21
N ALA A 187 -9.56 17.88 -5.49
CA ALA A 187 -10.90 17.89 -6.09
C ALA A 187 -11.99 18.17 -5.06
N THR A 188 -13.17 18.49 -5.59
CA THR A 188 -14.39 18.61 -4.80
C THR A 188 -15.48 17.72 -5.41
N GLU A 189 -16.25 17.06 -4.58
CA GLU A 189 -17.42 16.28 -4.99
C GLU A 189 -18.43 17.15 -5.74
N VAL A 190 -18.92 16.64 -6.86
CA VAL A 190 -19.88 17.34 -7.72
C VAL A 190 -21.06 16.43 -8.15
N ALA A 191 -21.00 15.15 -7.91
CA ALA A 191 -22.10 14.23 -8.15
C ALA A 191 -22.02 13.03 -7.19
N ASP A 192 -23.08 12.84 -6.42
CA ASP A 192 -23.37 11.66 -5.62
C ASP A 192 -24.88 11.41 -5.65
N PRO A 193 -25.37 10.53 -6.52
CA PRO A 193 -26.78 10.31 -6.74
C PRO A 193 -27.52 9.93 -5.46
N PRO A 194 -28.73 10.50 -5.24
CA PRO A 194 -29.51 10.20 -4.05
C PRO A 194 -30.02 8.75 -4.04
N TYR A 195 -30.27 8.23 -2.86
CA TYR A 195 -30.87 6.91 -2.70
C TYR A 195 -32.33 6.87 -3.14
N LEU A 196 -32.68 5.83 -3.87
CA LEU A 196 -34.07 5.45 -4.17
C LEU A 196 -34.74 4.87 -2.92
N LYS A 197 -36.01 5.20 -2.73
CA LYS A 197 -36.87 4.65 -1.69
C LYS A 197 -38.23 4.24 -2.30
N GLY A 198 -38.79 3.12 -1.89
CA GLY A 198 -40.04 2.61 -2.45
C GLY A 198 -39.86 1.98 -3.85
N GLY A 199 -40.98 1.69 -4.53
CA GLY A 199 -40.94 0.94 -5.79
C GLY A 199 -40.35 -0.45 -5.63
N SER A 200 -39.30 -0.76 -6.41
CA SER A 200 -38.56 -2.02 -6.31
C SER A 200 -37.60 -2.09 -5.13
N CYS A 201 -37.37 -0.97 -4.40
CA CYS A 201 -36.49 -0.95 -3.24
C CYS A 201 -37.17 -1.65 -2.04
N PRO A 202 -36.53 -2.65 -1.40
CA PRO A 202 -37.12 -3.35 -0.27
C PRO A 202 -37.49 -2.39 0.87
N LYS A 203 -38.60 -2.69 1.56
CA LYS A 203 -39.08 -1.87 2.68
C LYS A 203 -37.99 -1.67 3.73
N GLY A 204 -37.78 -0.41 4.14
CA GLY A 204 -36.75 -0.04 5.12
C GLY A 204 -35.35 0.06 4.56
N LYS A 205 -35.14 -0.14 3.27
CA LYS A 205 -33.86 0.02 2.59
C LYS A 205 -33.78 1.34 1.82
N LYS A 206 -32.51 1.74 1.55
CA LYS A 206 -32.12 2.81 0.64
C LYS A 206 -31.39 2.16 -0.51
N CYS A 207 -31.83 2.31 -1.74
CA CYS A 207 -31.36 1.55 -2.89
C CYS A 207 -30.57 2.40 -3.87
N ARG A 208 -29.54 1.80 -4.49
CA ARG A 208 -28.78 2.38 -5.60
C ARG A 208 -28.30 1.27 -6.55
N TYR A 209 -27.87 1.67 -7.74
CA TYR A 209 -27.26 0.77 -8.71
C TYR A 209 -25.75 0.70 -8.58
N SER A 210 -25.13 1.74 -8.05
CA SER A 210 -23.69 1.78 -7.76
C SER A 210 -23.42 2.47 -6.42
N ASP A 211 -22.28 2.19 -5.83
CA ASP A 211 -21.74 2.99 -4.73
C ASP A 211 -20.68 3.96 -5.29
N ALA A 212 -21.10 4.79 -6.26
CA ALA A 212 -20.17 5.68 -6.94
C ALA A 212 -20.51 7.15 -6.70
N SER A 213 -19.48 7.98 -6.53
CA SER A 213 -19.51 9.44 -6.56
C SER A 213 -18.45 9.98 -7.52
N ARG A 214 -18.63 11.24 -7.95
CA ARG A 214 -17.72 11.94 -8.85
C ARG A 214 -17.24 13.23 -8.23
N ALA A 215 -15.91 13.42 -8.27
CA ALA A 215 -15.27 14.64 -7.80
C ALA A 215 -14.56 15.36 -8.97
N ALA A 216 -14.86 16.63 -9.16
CA ALA A 216 -14.20 17.47 -10.15
C ALA A 216 -12.85 17.93 -9.65
N TYR A 217 -11.83 17.82 -10.49
CA TYR A 217 -10.48 18.31 -10.17
C TYR A 217 -10.46 19.82 -9.98
N ALA A 218 -9.71 20.28 -9.00
CA ALA A 218 -9.41 21.71 -8.85
C ALA A 218 -8.50 22.18 -10.01
N THR A 219 -8.61 23.45 -10.34
CA THR A 219 -7.82 24.05 -11.42
C THR A 219 -6.32 23.84 -11.20
N GLY A 220 -5.62 23.40 -12.24
CA GLY A 220 -4.17 23.18 -12.21
C GLY A 220 -3.72 21.86 -11.59
N ILE A 221 -4.63 20.99 -11.13
CA ILE A 221 -4.27 19.65 -10.65
C ILE A 221 -4.01 18.72 -11.84
N PRO A 222 -2.77 18.20 -12.01
CA PRO A 222 -2.47 17.26 -13.08
C PRO A 222 -3.12 15.89 -12.82
N TYR A 223 -3.70 15.32 -13.87
CA TYR A 223 -4.28 13.97 -13.88
C TYR A 223 -3.97 13.30 -15.22
N THR A 224 -4.03 11.98 -15.27
CA THR A 224 -3.86 11.20 -16.51
C THR A 224 -5.09 10.34 -16.74
N LEU A 225 -5.83 10.60 -17.83
CA LEU A 225 -6.93 9.74 -18.27
C LEU A 225 -6.40 8.36 -18.64
N GLY A 226 -7.22 7.34 -18.44
CA GLY A 226 -6.90 5.98 -18.84
C GLY A 226 -5.71 5.35 -18.12
N SER A 227 -5.28 5.87 -16.97
CA SER A 227 -4.12 5.36 -16.24
C SER A 227 -4.49 4.88 -14.83
N ILE A 228 -3.99 3.69 -14.48
CA ILE A 228 -4.09 3.08 -13.13
C ILE A 228 -2.66 2.77 -12.67
N ALA A 229 -2.29 3.17 -11.47
CA ALA A 229 -0.99 2.82 -10.89
C ALA A 229 -0.85 1.29 -10.79
N LYS A 230 0.36 0.78 -11.08
CA LYS A 230 0.70 -0.65 -10.93
C LYS A 230 1.64 -0.81 -9.76
N THR A 231 1.43 -1.82 -8.92
CA THR A 231 2.34 -2.14 -7.81
C THR A 231 3.19 -3.37 -8.11
N THR A 232 4.26 -3.54 -7.32
CA THR A 232 5.14 -4.70 -7.40
C THR A 232 4.42 -5.95 -6.88
N GLY A 233 4.21 -6.94 -7.75
CA GLY A 233 3.58 -8.22 -7.40
C GLY A 233 2.05 -8.14 -7.24
N VAL A 234 1.38 -9.21 -7.61
CA VAL A 234 -0.07 -9.41 -7.46
C VAL A 234 -0.35 -10.29 -6.24
N ASN A 235 -1.37 -9.95 -5.44
CA ASN A 235 -1.74 -10.64 -4.19
C ASN A 235 -0.60 -10.72 -3.15
N THR A 236 0.36 -9.79 -3.19
CA THR A 236 1.49 -9.74 -2.25
C THR A 236 1.31 -8.74 -1.12
N GLY A 237 0.27 -7.90 -1.18
CA GLY A 237 0.07 -6.77 -0.27
C GLY A 237 1.01 -5.58 -0.53
N SER A 238 1.88 -5.66 -1.54
CA SER A 238 2.78 -4.56 -1.87
C SER A 238 2.01 -3.36 -2.40
N ILE A 239 2.29 -2.19 -1.84
CA ILE A 239 1.80 -0.89 -2.32
C ILE A 239 2.88 -0.08 -3.04
N ASN A 240 4.09 -0.62 -3.19
CA ASN A 240 5.20 -0.01 -3.92
C ASN A 240 4.87 0.05 -5.41
N THR A 241 4.97 1.22 -6.02
CA THR A 241 4.62 1.40 -7.43
C THR A 241 5.75 0.93 -8.35
N SER A 242 5.37 0.31 -9.47
CA SER A 242 6.29 -0.23 -10.48
C SER A 242 5.86 0.08 -11.92
N GLY A 243 5.08 1.16 -12.11
CA GLY A 243 4.57 1.56 -13.41
C GLY A 243 3.07 1.82 -13.42
N SER A 244 2.41 1.58 -14.54
CA SER A 244 0.96 1.79 -14.71
C SER A 244 0.33 0.75 -15.64
N PHE A 245 -0.99 0.59 -15.48
CA PHE A 245 -1.86 -0.03 -16.47
C PHE A 245 -2.51 1.08 -17.30
N THR A 246 -2.70 0.82 -18.59
CA THR A 246 -3.43 1.69 -19.52
C THR A 246 -4.84 1.13 -19.75
N ILE A 247 -5.87 1.90 -19.47
CA ILE A 247 -7.25 1.54 -19.77
C ILE A 247 -7.43 1.69 -21.30
N SER A 248 -7.58 0.59 -21.99
CA SER A 248 -7.81 0.57 -23.45
C SER A 248 -9.29 0.48 -23.82
N GLY A 249 -10.15 0.15 -22.87
CA GLY A 249 -11.59 0.04 -23.07
C GLY A 249 -12.33 0.04 -21.74
N VAL A 250 -13.65 0.13 -21.85
CA VAL A 250 -14.58 -0.06 -20.72
C VAL A 250 -15.56 -1.19 -21.07
N SER A 251 -16.00 -1.95 -20.08
CA SER A 251 -17.09 -2.91 -20.27
C SER A 251 -18.38 -2.32 -19.74
N ASN A 252 -19.42 -2.40 -20.53
CA ASN A 252 -20.79 -2.06 -20.14
C ASN A 252 -21.57 -3.28 -19.62
N ASP A 253 -20.93 -4.43 -19.48
CA ASP A 253 -21.55 -5.64 -18.96
C ASP A 253 -21.90 -5.49 -17.48
N THR A 254 -22.99 -6.10 -17.09
CA THR A 254 -23.38 -6.30 -15.68
C THR A 254 -23.23 -7.76 -15.28
N GLU A 255 -23.14 -8.65 -16.25
CA GLU A 255 -22.97 -10.08 -16.06
C GLU A 255 -21.67 -10.54 -16.67
N PHE A 256 -20.90 -11.28 -15.90
CA PHE A 256 -19.60 -11.79 -16.27
C PHE A 256 -19.60 -13.31 -16.17
N ALA A 257 -18.92 -13.98 -17.07
CA ALA A 257 -18.77 -15.42 -16.99
C ALA A 257 -18.10 -15.82 -15.66
N ALA A 258 -18.56 -16.92 -15.07
CA ALA A 258 -17.93 -17.48 -13.88
C ALA A 258 -16.45 -17.72 -14.13
N ARG A 259 -15.60 -17.48 -13.11
CA ARG A 259 -14.14 -17.57 -13.16
C ARG A 259 -13.46 -16.53 -14.07
N THR A 260 -14.18 -15.53 -14.58
CA THR A 260 -13.51 -14.39 -15.21
C THR A 260 -12.57 -13.75 -14.20
N VAL A 261 -11.30 -13.59 -14.59
CA VAL A 261 -10.28 -12.98 -13.73
C VAL A 261 -10.48 -11.47 -13.70
N MET A 262 -10.67 -10.94 -12.52
CA MET A 262 -10.76 -9.51 -12.24
C MET A 262 -9.60 -9.08 -11.37
N GLN A 263 -9.12 -7.88 -11.62
CA GLN A 263 -8.01 -7.26 -10.91
C GLN A 263 -8.45 -5.92 -10.34
N LYS A 264 -7.79 -5.47 -9.28
CA LYS A 264 -7.95 -4.11 -8.76
C LYS A 264 -6.62 -3.57 -8.23
N VAL A 265 -6.50 -2.25 -8.12
CA VAL A 265 -5.40 -1.60 -7.40
C VAL A 265 -5.99 -0.67 -6.36
N GLY A 266 -5.60 -0.84 -5.10
CA GLY A 266 -6.08 -0.02 -3.99
C GLY A 266 -5.01 0.29 -2.97
N ARG A 267 -5.21 1.38 -2.25
CA ARG A 267 -4.23 1.97 -1.34
C ARG A 267 -3.79 1.05 -0.20
N THR A 268 -4.56 0.02 0.13
CA THR A 268 -4.30 -0.86 1.28
C THR A 268 -3.65 -2.16 0.89
N THR A 269 -4.20 -2.88 -0.08
CA THR A 269 -3.69 -4.20 -0.47
C THR A 269 -2.95 -4.20 -1.82
N GLY A 270 -2.78 -3.01 -2.43
CA GLY A 270 -2.09 -2.88 -3.70
C GLY A 270 -2.83 -3.55 -4.86
N TRP A 271 -2.07 -4.16 -5.76
CA TRP A 271 -2.60 -4.92 -6.89
C TRP A 271 -3.00 -6.31 -6.44
N THR A 272 -4.30 -6.59 -6.54
CA THR A 272 -4.85 -7.92 -6.25
C THR A 272 -5.70 -8.42 -7.41
N ARG A 273 -5.91 -9.74 -7.47
CA ARG A 273 -6.77 -10.40 -8.44
C ARG A 273 -7.56 -11.52 -7.79
N GLY A 274 -8.67 -11.85 -8.41
CA GLY A 274 -9.49 -13.01 -8.08
C GLY A 274 -10.37 -13.40 -9.26
N GLU A 275 -11.24 -14.37 -9.05
CA GLU A 275 -12.20 -14.87 -10.04
C GLU A 275 -13.62 -14.46 -9.67
N VAL A 276 -14.45 -14.15 -10.67
CA VAL A 276 -15.87 -13.88 -10.48
C VAL A 276 -16.56 -15.13 -9.91
N VAL A 277 -17.18 -14.95 -8.75
CA VAL A 277 -17.97 -16.00 -8.06
C VAL A 277 -19.47 -15.74 -8.09
N ARG A 278 -19.86 -14.47 -8.22
CA ARG A 278 -21.27 -14.04 -8.40
C ARG A 278 -21.31 -12.82 -9.28
N THR A 279 -22.32 -12.73 -10.13
CA THR A 279 -22.51 -11.60 -11.04
C THR A 279 -23.93 -11.09 -10.91
N CYS A 280 -24.13 -9.79 -11.15
CA CYS A 280 -25.43 -9.10 -11.07
C CYS A 280 -26.26 -9.47 -9.81
N THR A 281 -25.61 -9.51 -8.64
CA THR A 281 -26.21 -9.90 -7.38
C THR A 281 -26.70 -8.68 -6.61
N ASN A 282 -27.94 -8.71 -6.14
CA ASN A 282 -28.47 -7.70 -5.26
C ASN A 282 -27.89 -7.88 -3.84
N THR A 283 -27.36 -6.82 -3.24
CA THR A 283 -26.54 -6.92 -2.03
C THR A 283 -26.97 -5.91 -0.98
N SER A 284 -27.16 -6.36 0.26
CA SER A 284 -27.30 -5.49 1.44
C SER A 284 -25.92 -5.23 2.05
N VAL A 285 -25.66 -3.99 2.44
CA VAL A 285 -24.45 -3.61 3.20
C VAL A 285 -24.70 -3.89 4.68
N SER A 286 -23.82 -4.69 5.30
CA SER A 286 -23.93 -5.04 6.72
C SER A 286 -23.86 -3.79 7.63
N GLY A 287 -24.66 -3.75 8.67
CA GLY A 287 -24.74 -2.59 9.59
C GLY A 287 -25.36 -1.33 8.97
N SER A 288 -25.96 -1.43 7.76
CA SER A 288 -26.53 -0.31 7.02
C SER A 288 -27.91 -0.64 6.45
N THR A 289 -28.67 0.40 6.10
CA THR A 289 -29.91 0.25 5.32
C THR A 289 -29.66 0.27 3.81
N VAL A 290 -28.41 0.42 3.36
CA VAL A 290 -28.03 0.47 1.95
C VAL A 290 -28.23 -0.89 1.28
N TYR A 291 -28.81 -0.84 0.08
CA TYR A 291 -29.06 -1.99 -0.79
C TYR A 291 -28.65 -1.64 -2.22
N LEU A 292 -27.72 -2.42 -2.75
CA LEU A 292 -27.15 -2.18 -4.09
C LEU A 292 -27.65 -3.26 -5.05
N TYR A 293 -28.12 -2.82 -6.21
CA TYR A 293 -28.60 -3.72 -7.27
C TYR A 293 -27.45 -4.16 -8.16
N CYS A 294 -27.45 -5.43 -8.56
CA CYS A 294 -26.64 -5.97 -9.64
C CYS A 294 -25.14 -5.75 -9.43
N GLN A 295 -24.60 -6.18 -8.28
CA GLN A 295 -23.19 -6.10 -7.92
C GLN A 295 -22.45 -7.40 -8.27
N THR A 296 -21.13 -7.33 -8.47
CA THR A 296 -20.30 -8.49 -8.80
C THR A 296 -19.32 -8.81 -7.67
N PHE A 297 -19.21 -10.09 -7.34
CA PHE A 297 -18.35 -10.63 -6.28
C PHE A 297 -17.15 -11.36 -6.89
N VAL A 298 -15.98 -11.08 -6.38
CA VAL A 298 -14.71 -11.64 -6.85
C VAL A 298 -13.93 -12.19 -5.67
N SER A 299 -13.51 -13.46 -5.76
CA SER A 299 -12.74 -14.13 -4.71
C SER A 299 -11.45 -14.73 -5.29
N ASP A 300 -10.40 -14.77 -4.49
CA ASP A 300 -9.21 -15.50 -4.86
C ASP A 300 -9.37 -16.99 -4.57
N PRO A 301 -9.22 -17.89 -5.56
CA PRO A 301 -9.35 -19.34 -5.34
C PRO A 301 -8.30 -19.90 -4.38
N GLY A 302 -7.14 -19.28 -4.29
CA GLY A 302 -6.06 -19.64 -3.37
C GLY A 302 -6.25 -19.11 -1.95
N GLY A 303 -7.32 -18.31 -1.70
CA GLY A 303 -7.63 -17.75 -0.39
C GLY A 303 -6.72 -16.60 0.03
N ALA A 304 -6.06 -15.92 -0.91
CA ALA A 304 -5.28 -14.72 -0.61
C ALA A 304 -6.17 -13.55 -0.16
N THR A 305 -5.61 -12.63 0.60
CA THR A 305 -6.23 -11.35 0.93
C THR A 305 -6.31 -10.47 -0.33
N VAL A 306 -7.53 -10.15 -0.79
CA VAL A 306 -7.76 -9.39 -2.02
C VAL A 306 -8.35 -8.01 -1.77
N VAL A 307 -8.75 -7.70 -0.54
CA VAL A 307 -9.36 -6.42 -0.16
C VAL A 307 -8.98 -6.04 1.27
N GLY A 308 -8.98 -4.76 1.58
CA GLY A 308 -8.76 -4.24 2.93
C GLY A 308 -9.40 -2.86 3.10
N SER A 309 -9.60 -2.43 4.34
CA SER A 309 -10.16 -1.10 4.66
C SER A 309 -9.34 0.00 3.99
N GLY A 310 -10.03 0.87 3.23
CA GLY A 310 -9.41 1.93 2.44
C GLY A 310 -9.21 1.57 0.96
N ASP A 311 -9.38 0.31 0.54
CA ASP A 311 -9.43 -0.06 -0.88
C ASP A 311 -10.73 0.39 -1.56
N SER A 312 -11.72 0.87 -0.79
CA SER A 312 -12.93 1.50 -1.31
C SER A 312 -12.62 2.53 -2.38
N GLY A 313 -13.28 2.45 -3.52
CA GLY A 313 -13.03 3.27 -4.71
C GLY A 313 -12.04 2.65 -5.70
N SER A 314 -11.30 1.58 -5.36
CA SER A 314 -10.32 0.95 -6.25
C SER A 314 -10.87 0.67 -7.65
N PRO A 315 -10.14 0.99 -8.73
CA PRO A 315 -10.54 0.59 -10.08
C PRO A 315 -10.48 -0.92 -10.21
N VAL A 316 -11.55 -1.51 -10.77
CA VAL A 316 -11.63 -2.94 -11.08
C VAL A 316 -11.55 -3.11 -12.60
N PHE A 317 -10.66 -4.00 -13.04
CA PHE A 317 -10.34 -4.18 -14.46
C PHE A 317 -10.03 -5.64 -14.80
N GLY A 318 -10.08 -5.97 -16.09
CA GLY A 318 -9.81 -7.30 -16.59
C GLY A 318 -8.35 -7.70 -16.55
N SER A 319 -8.08 -8.97 -16.89
CA SER A 319 -6.72 -9.50 -16.99
C SER A 319 -5.94 -8.81 -18.09
N GLY A 320 -4.72 -8.37 -17.78
CA GLY A 320 -3.79 -7.75 -18.70
C GLY A 320 -2.51 -7.37 -17.95
N THR A 321 -1.39 -7.29 -18.64
CA THR A 321 -0.10 -6.95 -18.05
C THR A 321 0.21 -5.46 -18.09
N SER A 322 -0.35 -4.75 -19.08
CA SER A 322 -0.16 -3.32 -19.30
C SER A 322 -1.40 -2.62 -19.85
N SER A 323 -2.14 -3.25 -20.78
CA SER A 323 -3.39 -2.73 -21.36
C SER A 323 -4.56 -3.51 -20.80
N VAL A 324 -5.58 -2.82 -20.26
CA VAL A 324 -6.69 -3.42 -19.52
C VAL A 324 -8.04 -2.82 -19.90
N THR A 325 -9.11 -3.59 -19.71
CA THR A 325 -10.50 -3.12 -19.81
C THR A 325 -11.01 -2.77 -18.41
N LEU A 326 -11.52 -1.57 -18.21
CA LEU A 326 -12.15 -1.14 -16.95
C LEU A 326 -13.53 -1.77 -16.81
N TYR A 327 -13.80 -2.38 -15.65
CA TYR A 327 -15.09 -3.00 -15.33
C TYR A 327 -15.90 -2.25 -14.28
N GLY A 328 -15.29 -1.42 -13.44
CA GLY A 328 -16.00 -0.65 -12.41
C GLY A 328 -15.12 -0.22 -11.24
N ILE A 329 -15.75 -0.03 -10.07
CA ILE A 329 -15.06 0.32 -8.82
C ILE A 329 -15.45 -0.61 -7.68
N LEU A 330 -14.46 -1.01 -6.88
CA LEU A 330 -14.64 -1.75 -5.64
C LEU A 330 -15.28 -0.86 -4.57
N TRP A 331 -16.27 -1.39 -3.84
CA TRP A 331 -16.88 -0.67 -2.73
C TRP A 331 -16.90 -1.45 -1.40
N GLY A 332 -16.72 -2.75 -1.42
CA GLY A 332 -16.83 -3.57 -0.23
C GLY A 332 -16.13 -4.91 -0.35
N GLY A 333 -16.17 -5.68 0.72
CA GLY A 333 -15.60 -7.02 0.75
C GLY A 333 -16.10 -7.82 1.94
N SER A 334 -15.77 -9.11 1.95
CA SER A 334 -16.06 -10.02 3.06
C SER A 334 -15.19 -9.69 4.29
N SER A 335 -15.67 -10.05 5.48
CA SER A 335 -14.96 -9.79 6.74
C SER A 335 -13.62 -10.53 6.87
N ASP A 336 -13.42 -11.59 6.10
CA ASP A 336 -12.15 -12.34 6.01
C ASP A 336 -11.19 -11.79 4.93
N ASN A 337 -11.58 -10.71 4.23
CA ASN A 337 -10.81 -10.04 3.18
C ASN A 337 -10.48 -10.90 1.94
N LYS A 338 -11.17 -12.02 1.73
CA LYS A 338 -10.93 -12.95 0.61
C LYS A 338 -11.86 -12.73 -0.59
N THR A 339 -12.87 -11.90 -0.42
CA THR A 339 -13.82 -11.54 -1.47
C THR A 339 -13.99 -10.03 -1.52
N PHE A 340 -13.83 -9.43 -2.68
CA PHE A 340 -14.25 -8.05 -2.89
C PHE A 340 -15.51 -7.96 -3.73
N VAL A 341 -16.24 -6.86 -3.57
CA VAL A 341 -17.46 -6.55 -4.30
C VAL A 341 -17.30 -5.23 -5.02
N PHE A 342 -17.72 -5.18 -6.28
CA PHE A 342 -17.62 -3.97 -7.08
C PHE A 342 -18.94 -3.62 -7.79
N SER A 343 -19.11 -2.33 -8.06
CA SER A 343 -20.16 -1.79 -8.92
C SER A 343 -19.71 -1.80 -10.37
N PRO A 344 -20.40 -2.49 -11.29
CA PRO A 344 -20.08 -2.48 -12.72
C PRO A 344 -20.12 -1.08 -13.33
N PHE A 345 -19.29 -0.82 -14.33
CA PHE A 345 -19.16 0.49 -15.00
C PHE A 345 -20.51 0.98 -15.59
N SER A 346 -21.30 0.08 -16.16
CA SER A 346 -22.64 0.40 -16.64
C SER A 346 -23.61 0.89 -15.55
N GLN A 347 -23.49 0.34 -14.33
CA GLN A 347 -24.28 0.82 -13.20
C GLN A 347 -23.79 2.18 -12.68
N ILE A 348 -22.49 2.44 -12.79
CA ILE A 348 -21.90 3.75 -12.47
C ILE A 348 -22.41 4.80 -13.46
N THR A 349 -22.35 4.54 -14.77
CA THR A 349 -22.81 5.49 -15.79
C THR A 349 -24.33 5.64 -15.82
N ARG A 350 -25.07 4.63 -15.39
CA ARG A 350 -26.53 4.75 -15.18
C ARG A 350 -26.88 5.85 -14.18
N GLU A 351 -26.06 6.04 -13.16
CA GLU A 351 -26.31 7.02 -12.08
C GLU A 351 -25.56 8.33 -12.27
N LEU A 352 -24.32 8.31 -12.78
CA LEU A 352 -23.49 9.49 -12.94
C LEU A 352 -23.52 10.09 -14.36
N GLY A 353 -24.23 9.46 -15.30
CA GLY A 353 -24.26 9.85 -16.71
C GLY A 353 -23.03 9.38 -17.48
N THR A 354 -22.85 9.92 -18.69
CA THR A 354 -21.75 9.55 -19.59
C THR A 354 -20.41 9.96 -19.04
N LEU A 355 -19.47 9.03 -19.02
CA LEU A 355 -18.10 9.20 -18.57
C LEU A 355 -17.11 8.78 -19.68
N THR A 356 -16.22 9.68 -20.09
CA THR A 356 -15.12 9.38 -21.02
C THR A 356 -13.85 9.13 -20.21
N VAL A 357 -13.28 7.92 -20.28
CA VAL A 357 -12.18 7.47 -19.40
C VAL A 357 -10.81 7.54 -20.10
N ARG A 358 -10.77 7.80 -21.39
CA ARG A 358 -9.56 7.81 -22.22
C ARG A 358 -9.67 8.80 -23.39
#